data_7e122f4ee4b09c7c11f3ec8ec56def4f
#
_entry.id   7e122f4ee4b09c7c11f3ec8ec56def4f
#
_cell.length_a   1.000
_cell.length_b   1.000
_cell.length_c   1.000
_cell.angle_alpha   90.00
_cell.angle_beta   90.00
_cell.angle_gamma   90.00
#
_symmetry.space_group_name_H-M   'P 1'
#
loop_
_entity.id
_entity.type
_entity.pdbx_description
1 polymer ?
#
loop_
_entity_poly.entity_id
_entity_poly.type
_entity_poly.pdbx_seq_one_letter_code
_entity_poly.pdbx_strand_id
1 'polypeptide(L)'
;PDMDFVQLQINYADWENPAIQARGCYEVARKHGKPIVIMEPVKGGMLATPPKSVEEILKAAEPESSAASWAIRFAANLEGVITVLSGMSNVEQMQDNLSYMKDFNGLTEKEQETLKKAQEELKKIPLIPCTTCNYCAKVCPMEIGVSGSFTAMNYLTLYGSKDQALHQEEWL
;
A
#
# COMPACT_ATOMS: atom_id res chain seq x y z
N PRO A 1 -6.43 20.63 15.24
CA PRO A 1 -5.22 21.32 15.67
C PRO A 1 -4.65 20.74 16.96
N ASP A 2 -5.50 20.13 17.82
CA ASP A 2 -5.13 19.73 19.18
C ASP A 2 -4.72 18.24 19.30
N MET A 3 -4.49 17.56 18.18
CA MET A 3 -4.01 16.18 18.15
C MET A 3 -2.49 16.14 18.33
N ASP A 4 -1.99 15.18 19.12
CA ASP A 4 -0.56 15.00 19.37
C ASP A 4 0.14 14.36 18.18
N PHE A 5 -0.54 13.45 17.48
CA PHE A 5 -0.08 12.76 16.27
C PHE A 5 -1.25 12.44 15.35
N VAL A 6 -0.95 11.99 14.13
CA VAL A 6 -1.94 11.47 13.17
C VAL A 6 -1.57 10.06 12.73
N GLN A 7 -2.57 9.20 12.54
CA GLN A 7 -2.38 7.88 11.95
C GLN A 7 -2.89 7.92 10.51
N LEU A 8 -2.04 7.52 9.56
CA LEU A 8 -2.34 7.55 8.12
C LEU A 8 -2.09 6.18 7.49
N GLN A 9 -2.96 5.82 6.55
CA GLN A 9 -2.75 4.68 5.67
C GLN A 9 -1.77 5.08 4.57
N ILE A 10 -0.55 4.55 4.61
CA ILE A 10 0.50 4.91 3.64
C ILE A 10 1.26 3.65 3.22
N ASN A 11 1.31 3.44 1.91
CA ASN A 11 2.20 2.48 1.25
C ASN A 11 2.59 3.02 -0.14
N TYR A 12 3.59 2.44 -0.78
CA TYR A 12 4.08 2.94 -2.06
C TYR A 12 3.07 2.78 -3.21
N ALA A 13 2.18 1.77 -3.14
CA ALA A 13 1.18 1.54 -4.18
C ALA A 13 0.04 2.59 -4.14
N ASP A 14 -0.34 3.03 -2.95
CA ASP A 14 -1.43 3.99 -2.74
C ASP A 14 -0.94 5.45 -2.64
N TRP A 15 0.37 5.69 -2.69
CA TRP A 15 0.95 7.00 -2.47
C TRP A 15 0.34 8.11 -3.33
N GLU A 16 0.12 7.83 -4.61
CA GLU A 16 -0.48 8.75 -5.58
C GLU A 16 -1.96 8.42 -5.88
N ASN A 17 -2.59 7.54 -5.10
CA ASN A 17 -3.98 7.15 -5.31
C ASN A 17 -4.93 8.29 -4.91
N PRO A 18 -5.73 8.84 -5.86
CA PRO A 18 -6.60 9.99 -5.59
C PRO A 18 -7.77 9.68 -4.65
N ALA A 19 -8.16 8.41 -4.51
CA ALA A 19 -9.22 8.00 -3.58
C ALA A 19 -8.70 7.90 -2.13
N ILE A 20 -7.47 7.43 -1.96
CA ILE A 20 -6.81 7.30 -0.64
C ILE A 20 -6.23 8.63 -0.18
N GLN A 21 -5.68 9.43 -1.11
CA GLN A 21 -5.01 10.71 -0.86
C GLN A 21 -3.86 10.64 0.16
N ALA A 22 -3.16 9.51 0.20
CA ALA A 22 -2.10 9.25 1.17
C ALA A 22 -1.06 10.38 1.21
N ARG A 23 -0.53 10.79 0.04
CA ARG A 23 0.42 11.88 -0.09
C ARG A 23 -0.13 13.21 0.40
N GLY A 24 -1.35 13.58 -0.02
CA GLY A 24 -1.97 14.84 0.39
C GLY A 24 -2.17 14.92 1.91
N CYS A 25 -2.64 13.85 2.54
CA CYS A 25 -2.79 13.77 3.99
C CYS A 25 -1.43 13.87 4.71
N TYR A 26 -0.40 13.20 4.17
CA TYR A 26 0.96 13.28 4.68
C TYR A 26 1.50 14.72 4.63
N GLU A 27 1.39 15.39 3.47
CA GLU A 27 1.88 16.77 3.30
C GLU A 27 1.18 17.75 4.26
N VAL A 28 -0.13 17.59 4.49
CA VAL A 28 -0.88 18.38 5.47
C VAL A 28 -0.38 18.11 6.89
N ALA A 29 -0.18 16.85 7.29
CA ALA A 29 0.36 16.51 8.60
C ALA A 29 1.75 17.14 8.83
N ARG A 30 2.63 17.05 7.82
CA ARG A 30 3.97 17.65 7.84
C ARG A 30 3.92 19.17 7.96
N LYS A 31 3.05 19.83 7.18
CA LYS A 31 2.84 21.28 7.24
C LYS A 31 2.43 21.76 8.63
N HIS A 32 1.69 20.95 9.37
CA HIS A 32 1.25 21.25 10.73
C HIS A 32 2.20 20.71 11.82
N GLY A 33 3.36 20.17 11.43
CA GLY A 33 4.37 19.65 12.36
C GLY A 33 3.89 18.45 13.19
N LYS A 34 2.90 17.70 12.69
CA LYS A 34 2.36 16.57 13.43
C LYS A 34 3.18 15.30 13.16
N PRO A 35 3.57 14.57 14.22
CA PRO A 35 4.15 13.24 14.09
C PRO A 35 3.18 12.29 13.42
N ILE A 36 3.72 11.35 12.64
CA ILE A 36 2.92 10.43 11.83
C ILE A 36 3.17 8.98 12.25
N VAL A 37 2.07 8.27 12.49
CA VAL A 37 2.03 6.81 12.64
C VAL A 37 1.48 6.24 11.34
N ILE A 38 2.15 5.25 10.75
CA ILE A 38 1.71 4.65 9.49
C ILE A 38 1.02 3.31 9.76
N MET A 39 -0.18 3.16 9.20
CA MET A 39 -0.91 1.89 9.11
C MET A 39 -0.91 1.37 7.67
N GLU A 40 -1.10 0.08 7.51
CA GLU A 40 -1.14 -0.63 6.23
C GLU A 40 0.09 -0.40 5.31
N PRO A 41 1.31 -0.44 5.85
CA PRO A 41 2.50 -0.24 5.02
C PRO A 41 2.62 -1.30 3.93
N VAL A 42 2.10 -2.51 4.17
CA VAL A 42 2.11 -3.66 3.23
C VAL A 42 0.73 -3.88 2.57
N LYS A 43 -0.22 -2.94 2.72
CA LYS A 43 -1.55 -2.98 2.10
C LYS A 43 -2.28 -4.30 2.37
N GLY A 44 -2.50 -4.62 3.65
CA GLY A 44 -3.15 -5.87 4.06
C GLY A 44 -2.39 -7.15 3.63
N GLY A 45 -1.07 -7.07 3.46
CA GLY A 45 -0.22 -8.18 3.01
C GLY A 45 -0.01 -8.26 1.50
N MET A 46 -0.75 -7.51 0.69
CA MET A 46 -0.68 -7.61 -0.77
C MET A 46 0.67 -7.20 -1.36
N LEU A 47 1.36 -6.26 -0.73
CA LEU A 47 2.69 -5.85 -1.17
C LEU A 47 3.81 -6.81 -0.70
N ALA A 48 3.48 -7.85 0.07
CA ALA A 48 4.38 -8.97 0.32
C ALA A 48 4.46 -9.94 -0.88
N THR A 49 3.39 -9.98 -1.68
CA THR A 49 3.30 -10.75 -2.93
C THR A 49 2.76 -9.84 -4.05
N PRO A 50 3.54 -8.84 -4.48
CA PRO A 50 3.10 -7.90 -5.50
C PRO A 50 2.96 -8.59 -6.87
N PRO A 51 2.36 -7.92 -7.87
CA PRO A 51 2.35 -8.41 -9.25
C PRO A 51 3.75 -8.80 -9.71
N LYS A 52 3.85 -9.88 -10.50
CA LYS A 52 5.14 -10.46 -10.92
C LYS A 52 6.07 -9.44 -11.57
N SER A 53 5.54 -8.56 -12.42
CA SER A 53 6.34 -7.50 -13.07
C SER A 53 6.94 -6.51 -12.06
N VAL A 54 6.23 -6.23 -10.95
CA VAL A 54 6.74 -5.40 -9.85
C VAL A 54 7.77 -6.18 -9.03
N GLU A 55 7.49 -7.45 -8.71
CA GLU A 55 8.44 -8.30 -7.99
C GLU A 55 9.78 -8.41 -8.71
N GLU A 56 9.77 -8.60 -10.04
CA GLU A 56 10.96 -8.65 -10.87
C GLU A 56 11.82 -7.37 -10.77
N ILE A 57 11.19 -6.20 -10.72
CA ILE A 57 11.87 -4.91 -10.53
C ILE A 57 12.56 -4.86 -9.16
N LEU A 58 11.85 -5.24 -8.10
CA LEU A 58 12.37 -5.22 -6.74
C LEU A 58 13.51 -6.23 -6.56
N LYS A 59 13.33 -7.46 -7.08
CA LYS A 59 14.34 -8.52 -7.04
C LYS A 59 15.58 -8.22 -7.88
N ALA A 60 15.44 -7.52 -8.99
CA ALA A 60 16.58 -7.10 -9.79
C ALA A 60 17.46 -6.07 -9.06
N ALA A 61 16.89 -5.28 -8.15
CA ALA A 61 17.64 -4.33 -7.34
C ALA A 61 18.28 -4.97 -6.11
N GLU A 62 17.51 -5.80 -5.40
CA GLU A 62 17.95 -6.52 -4.17
C GLU A 62 17.38 -7.95 -4.18
N PRO A 63 18.11 -8.94 -4.72
CA PRO A 63 17.61 -10.32 -4.85
C PRO A 63 17.22 -11.00 -3.55
N GLU A 64 17.93 -10.70 -2.45
CA GLU A 64 17.72 -11.32 -1.14
C GLU A 64 16.64 -10.62 -0.30
N SER A 65 16.26 -9.41 -0.65
CA SER A 65 15.25 -8.66 0.11
C SER A 65 13.83 -9.14 -0.19
N SER A 66 13.00 -9.24 0.84
CA SER A 66 11.57 -9.52 0.67
C SER A 66 10.85 -8.35 -0.01
N ALA A 67 9.75 -8.60 -0.73
CA ALA A 67 8.92 -7.53 -1.27
C ALA A 67 8.29 -6.68 -0.14
N ALA A 68 7.98 -7.29 1.01
CA ALA A 68 7.49 -6.59 2.19
C ALA A 68 8.51 -5.56 2.72
N SER A 69 9.81 -5.87 2.65
CA SER A 69 10.86 -4.96 3.10
C SER A 69 10.83 -3.63 2.36
N TRP A 70 10.58 -3.64 1.05
CA TRP A 70 10.46 -2.44 0.24
C TRP A 70 9.28 -1.55 0.67
N ALA A 71 8.15 -2.18 1.01
CA ALA A 71 6.95 -1.47 1.45
C ALA A 71 7.14 -0.82 2.83
N ILE A 72 7.72 -1.55 3.77
CA ILE A 72 7.96 -1.04 5.14
C ILE A 72 9.05 0.02 5.13
N ARG A 73 10.15 -0.18 4.41
CA ARG A 73 11.23 0.81 4.27
C ARG A 73 10.76 2.09 3.56
N PHE A 74 9.86 1.97 2.56
CA PHE A 74 9.22 3.15 1.95
C PHE A 74 8.50 3.99 3.00
N ALA A 75 7.65 3.36 3.81
CA ALA A 75 6.89 4.03 4.86
C ALA A 75 7.82 4.66 5.93
N ALA A 76 8.82 3.91 6.37
CA ALA A 76 9.77 4.36 7.38
C ALA A 76 10.72 5.46 6.89
N ASN A 77 10.91 5.59 5.58
CA ASN A 77 11.75 6.64 4.98
C ASN A 77 11.10 8.02 4.94
N LEU A 78 9.81 8.11 5.20
CA LEU A 78 9.08 9.38 5.16
C LEU A 78 9.41 10.23 6.40
N GLU A 79 9.77 11.48 6.17
CA GLU A 79 10.10 12.40 7.25
C GLU A 79 8.93 12.64 8.20
N GLY A 80 9.20 12.69 9.52
CA GLY A 80 8.19 12.88 10.56
C GLY A 80 7.40 11.64 10.94
N VAL A 81 7.71 10.49 10.34
CA VAL A 81 7.17 9.20 10.77
C VAL A 81 7.88 8.78 12.07
N ILE A 82 7.08 8.49 13.09
CA ILE A 82 7.59 8.03 14.41
C ILE A 82 7.37 6.52 14.59
N THR A 83 6.43 5.93 13.85
CA THR A 83 6.13 4.49 13.95
C THR A 83 5.49 3.99 12.65
N VAL A 84 5.91 2.80 12.22
CA VAL A 84 5.27 2.03 11.16
C VAL A 84 4.65 0.77 11.79
N LEU A 85 3.33 0.64 11.70
CA LEU A 85 2.59 -0.48 12.24
C LEU A 85 2.64 -1.65 11.24
N SER A 86 3.30 -2.73 11.59
CA SER A 86 3.37 -3.94 10.77
C SER A 86 2.51 -5.05 11.37
N GLY A 87 1.59 -5.60 10.56
CA GLY A 87 0.68 -6.68 10.94
C GLY A 87 1.32 -8.06 10.79
N MET A 88 2.41 -8.32 11.51
CA MET A 88 3.09 -9.62 11.50
C MET A 88 2.24 -10.68 12.19
N SER A 89 2.08 -11.84 11.55
CA SER A 89 1.28 -12.95 12.06
C SER A 89 2.09 -14.21 12.41
N ASN A 90 3.39 -14.22 12.10
CA ASN A 90 4.29 -15.32 12.43
C ASN A 90 5.72 -14.82 12.72
N VAL A 91 6.56 -15.74 13.21
CA VAL A 91 7.94 -15.41 13.63
C VAL A 91 8.83 -15.06 12.42
N GLU A 92 8.62 -15.71 11.31
CA GLU A 92 9.38 -15.48 10.06
C GLU A 92 9.20 -14.04 9.57
N GLN A 93 7.98 -13.51 9.57
CA GLN A 93 7.70 -12.10 9.22
C GLN A 93 8.34 -11.13 10.21
N MET A 94 8.37 -11.46 11.50
CA MET A 94 9.06 -10.66 12.51
C MET A 94 10.58 -10.64 12.24
N GLN A 95 11.17 -11.79 11.97
CA GLN A 95 12.60 -11.91 11.66
C GLN A 95 12.96 -11.14 10.38
N ASP A 96 12.15 -11.27 9.34
CA ASP A 96 12.31 -10.50 8.11
C ASP A 96 12.29 -8.99 8.39
N ASN A 97 11.27 -8.49 9.08
CA ASN A 97 11.15 -7.07 9.40
C ASN A 97 12.34 -6.57 10.25
N LEU A 98 12.80 -7.35 11.24
CA LEU A 98 13.94 -6.98 12.06
C LEU A 98 15.25 -6.98 11.26
N SER A 99 15.39 -7.85 10.26
CA SER A 99 16.62 -7.99 9.47
C SER A 99 17.02 -6.70 8.76
N TYR A 100 16.05 -5.91 8.30
CA TYR A 100 16.30 -4.67 7.57
C TYR A 100 15.94 -3.39 8.36
N MET A 101 15.13 -3.48 9.42
CA MET A 101 14.75 -2.29 10.21
C MET A 101 15.70 -1.99 11.35
N LYS A 102 16.46 -2.98 11.86
CA LYS A 102 17.35 -2.81 13.01
C LYS A 102 18.37 -1.69 12.83
N ASP A 103 18.94 -1.57 11.64
CA ASP A 103 19.98 -0.59 11.32
C ASP A 103 19.54 0.33 10.14
N PHE A 104 18.23 0.52 9.96
CA PHE A 104 17.68 1.32 8.86
C PHE A 104 17.98 2.80 9.03
N ASN A 105 18.70 3.38 8.09
CA ASN A 105 19.10 4.78 8.06
C ASN A 105 18.52 5.58 6.87
N GLY A 106 17.41 5.08 6.30
CA GLY A 106 16.77 5.66 5.13
C GLY A 106 17.09 4.91 3.83
N LEU A 107 16.29 5.17 2.80
CA LEU A 107 16.48 4.63 1.46
C LEU A 107 17.53 5.42 0.70
N THR A 108 18.43 4.73 0.03
CA THR A 108 19.36 5.32 -0.93
C THR A 108 18.61 5.87 -2.16
N GLU A 109 19.24 6.76 -2.92
CA GLU A 109 18.68 7.28 -4.18
C GLU A 109 18.30 6.16 -5.16
N LYS A 110 19.15 5.11 -5.24
CA LYS A 110 18.90 3.94 -6.10
C LYS A 110 17.65 3.16 -5.67
N GLU A 111 17.46 2.95 -4.37
CA GLU A 111 16.27 2.28 -3.83
C GLU A 111 15.00 3.11 -4.05
N GLN A 112 15.07 4.43 -3.86
CA GLN A 112 13.97 5.34 -4.16
C GLN A 112 13.60 5.31 -5.65
N GLU A 113 14.59 5.27 -6.55
CA GLU A 113 14.35 5.12 -7.98
C GLU A 113 13.71 3.77 -8.32
N THR A 114 14.14 2.69 -7.66
CA THR A 114 13.54 1.36 -7.81
C THR A 114 12.06 1.37 -7.41
N LEU A 115 11.72 1.99 -6.27
CA LEU A 115 10.33 2.15 -5.85
C LEU A 115 9.50 2.98 -6.84
N LYS A 116 10.07 4.05 -7.42
CA LYS A 116 9.39 4.80 -8.49
C LYS A 116 9.09 3.94 -9.71
N LYS A 117 10.04 3.11 -10.14
CA LYS A 117 9.82 2.14 -11.23
C LYS A 117 8.72 1.14 -10.88
N ALA A 118 8.70 0.63 -9.65
CA ALA A 118 7.64 -0.26 -9.17
C ALA A 118 6.26 0.42 -9.18
N GLN A 119 6.18 1.68 -8.74
CA GLN A 119 4.95 2.49 -8.79
C GLN A 119 4.48 2.73 -10.24
N GLU A 120 5.40 3.03 -11.16
CA GLU A 120 5.08 3.21 -12.58
C GLU A 120 4.60 1.90 -13.22
N GLU A 121 5.18 0.77 -12.83
CA GLU A 121 4.75 -0.55 -13.31
C GLU A 121 3.34 -0.89 -12.84
N LEU A 122 3.02 -0.63 -11.57
CA LEU A 122 1.66 -0.78 -11.04
C LEU A 122 0.63 0.02 -11.83
N LYS A 123 0.96 1.24 -12.26
CA LYS A 123 0.06 2.10 -13.05
C LYS A 123 -0.23 1.56 -14.45
N LYS A 124 0.62 0.69 -15.00
CA LYS A 124 0.42 0.08 -16.32
C LYS A 124 -0.59 -1.07 -16.31
N ILE A 125 -0.87 -1.63 -15.13
CA ILE A 125 -1.82 -2.73 -14.99
C ILE A 125 -3.23 -2.20 -15.24
N PRO A 126 -3.97 -2.72 -16.24
CA PRO A 126 -5.29 -2.21 -16.59
C PRO A 126 -6.29 -2.58 -15.49
N LEU A 127 -6.79 -1.56 -14.80
CA LEU A 127 -7.80 -1.70 -13.76
C LEU A 127 -9.12 -1.10 -14.23
N ILE A 128 -10.22 -1.57 -13.66
CA ILE A 128 -11.55 -0.97 -13.87
C ILE A 128 -11.56 0.38 -13.13
N PRO A 129 -11.76 1.50 -13.84
CA PRO A 129 -11.70 2.84 -13.22
C PRO A 129 -13.00 3.12 -12.46
N CYS A 130 -13.10 2.63 -11.24
CA CYS A 130 -14.22 2.86 -10.34
C CYS A 130 -13.82 3.77 -9.18
N THR A 131 -14.61 4.82 -8.92
CA THR A 131 -14.41 5.77 -7.81
C THR A 131 -15.17 5.37 -6.54
N THR A 132 -15.82 4.21 -6.53
CA THR A 132 -16.64 3.70 -5.41
C THR A 132 -17.74 4.67 -4.93
N CYS A 133 -18.24 5.53 -5.82
CA CYS A 133 -19.31 6.50 -5.49
C CYS A 133 -20.69 5.85 -5.26
N ASN A 134 -20.85 4.57 -5.55
CA ASN A 134 -22.06 3.75 -5.34
C ASN A 134 -23.34 4.23 -6.04
N TYR A 135 -23.24 5.15 -7.02
CA TYR A 135 -24.43 5.57 -7.78
C TYR A 135 -25.04 4.42 -8.58
N CYS A 136 -24.23 3.54 -9.15
CA CYS A 136 -24.69 2.37 -9.90
C CYS A 136 -25.49 1.38 -9.03
N ALA A 137 -25.11 1.18 -7.77
CA ALA A 137 -25.82 0.29 -6.84
C ALA A 137 -27.24 0.80 -6.55
N LYS A 138 -27.42 2.13 -6.42
CA LYS A 138 -28.73 2.76 -6.12
C LYS A 138 -29.76 2.61 -7.24
N VAL A 139 -29.32 2.40 -8.48
CA VAL A 139 -30.19 2.30 -9.66
C VAL A 139 -30.22 0.91 -10.26
N CYS A 140 -29.48 -0.03 -9.69
CA CYS A 140 -29.42 -1.42 -10.18
C CYS A 140 -30.71 -2.16 -9.84
N PRO A 141 -31.52 -2.62 -10.84
CA PRO A 141 -32.76 -3.33 -10.58
C PRO A 141 -32.54 -4.73 -9.97
N MET A 142 -31.30 -5.23 -10.02
CA MET A 142 -30.90 -6.53 -9.47
C MET A 142 -30.18 -6.40 -8.12
N GLU A 143 -30.09 -5.19 -7.57
CA GLU A 143 -29.42 -4.90 -6.29
C GLU A 143 -27.96 -5.38 -6.24
N ILE A 144 -27.26 -5.35 -7.38
CA ILE A 144 -25.86 -5.79 -7.47
C ILE A 144 -24.94 -4.71 -6.87
N GLY A 145 -24.04 -5.10 -6.00
CA GLY A 145 -22.94 -4.26 -5.47
C GLY A 145 -21.86 -4.01 -6.54
N VAL A 146 -22.20 -3.23 -7.58
CA VAL A 146 -21.34 -3.06 -8.79
C VAL A 146 -19.96 -2.53 -8.43
N SER A 147 -19.87 -1.56 -7.52
CA SER A 147 -18.58 -0.98 -7.10
C SER A 147 -17.72 -1.99 -6.33
N GLY A 148 -18.34 -2.80 -5.48
CA GLY A 148 -17.67 -3.91 -4.77
C GLY A 148 -17.11 -4.94 -5.73
N SER A 149 -17.92 -5.38 -6.71
CA SER A 149 -17.49 -6.30 -7.74
C SER A 149 -16.30 -5.77 -8.56
N PHE A 150 -16.29 -4.47 -8.90
CA PHE A 150 -15.16 -3.85 -9.59
C PHE A 150 -13.91 -3.79 -8.70
N THR A 151 -14.06 -3.50 -7.42
CA THR A 151 -12.95 -3.53 -6.46
C THR A 151 -12.39 -4.93 -6.34
N ALA A 152 -13.22 -5.95 -6.16
CA ALA A 152 -12.81 -7.35 -6.10
C ALA A 152 -12.07 -7.80 -7.38
N MET A 153 -12.57 -7.41 -8.57
CA MET A 153 -11.90 -7.69 -9.84
C MET A 153 -10.55 -7.01 -9.96
N ASN A 154 -10.43 -5.76 -9.51
CA ASN A 154 -9.15 -5.04 -9.50
C ASN A 154 -8.13 -5.72 -8.57
N TYR A 155 -8.56 -6.17 -7.40
CA TYR A 155 -7.71 -6.93 -6.49
C TYR A 155 -7.26 -8.26 -7.09
N LEU A 156 -8.16 -8.98 -7.74
CA LEU A 156 -7.82 -10.22 -8.44
C LEU A 156 -6.81 -9.97 -9.57
N THR A 157 -7.00 -8.90 -10.34
CA THR A 157 -6.09 -8.51 -11.43
C THR A 157 -4.70 -8.14 -10.92
N LEU A 158 -4.61 -7.37 -9.83
CA LEU A 158 -3.34 -6.92 -9.26
C LEU A 158 -2.57 -8.03 -8.55
N TYR A 159 -3.26 -8.84 -7.75
CA TYR A 159 -2.61 -9.69 -6.76
C TYR A 159 -2.89 -11.19 -6.97
N GLY A 160 -3.78 -11.56 -7.88
CA GLY A 160 -4.13 -12.96 -8.16
C GLY A 160 -4.80 -13.71 -7.00
N SER A 161 -5.08 -13.03 -5.89
CA SER A 161 -5.68 -13.64 -4.69
C SER A 161 -7.20 -13.60 -4.74
N LYS A 162 -7.83 -14.76 -4.98
CA LYS A 162 -9.27 -14.89 -5.01
C LYS A 162 -9.91 -14.65 -3.64
N ASP A 163 -9.29 -15.13 -2.58
CA ASP A 163 -9.84 -15.00 -1.22
C ASP A 163 -9.84 -13.53 -0.77
N GLN A 164 -8.76 -12.79 -1.06
CA GLN A 164 -8.70 -11.36 -0.77
C GLN A 164 -9.66 -10.55 -1.64
N ALA A 165 -9.85 -10.93 -2.90
CA ALA A 165 -10.82 -10.29 -3.78
C ALA A 165 -12.25 -10.46 -3.25
N LEU A 166 -12.64 -11.66 -2.82
CA LEU A 166 -13.95 -11.93 -2.22
C LEU A 166 -14.15 -11.16 -0.91
N HIS A 167 -13.11 -11.07 -0.07
CA HIS A 167 -13.17 -10.30 1.17
C HIS A 167 -13.44 -8.82 0.93
N GLN A 168 -12.95 -8.23 -0.18
CA GLN A 168 -13.27 -6.85 -0.55
C GLN A 168 -14.73 -6.66 -0.97
N GLU A 169 -15.39 -7.70 -1.50
CA GLU A 169 -16.81 -7.64 -1.86
C GLU A 169 -17.72 -7.61 -0.63
N GLU A 170 -17.34 -8.29 0.45
CA GLU A 170 -18.13 -8.36 1.69
C GLU A 170 -18.15 -7.04 2.47
N TRP A 171 -17.19 -6.12 2.25
CA TRP A 171 -17.06 -4.86 2.98
C TRP A 171 -17.74 -3.66 2.31
N LEU A 172 -18.35 -3.83 1.14
CA LEU A 172 -18.96 -2.76 0.32
C LEU A 172 -20.44 -2.98 0.04
#